data_ee675631b53eca8ddaafde8b518c05df
#
_entry.id   ee675631b53eca8ddaafde8b518c05df
#
_cell.length_a   1.000
_cell.length_b   1.000
_cell.length_c   1.000
_cell.angle_alpha   90.00
_cell.angle_beta   90.00
_cell.angle_gamma   90.00
#
_symmetry.space_group_name_H-M   'P 1'
#
loop_
_entity.id
_entity.type
_entity.pdbx_description
1 polymer ?
#
loop_
_entity_poly.entity_id
_entity_poly.type
_entity_poly.pdbx_seq_one_letter_code
_entity_poly.pdbx_strand_id
1 'polypeptide(L)'
;MGKTWIVICVTSVIMLMVNTSCSDKGKRLNPNGDSELALLMREMYEDGMKTKQQMLDRKEPEVHVKYKNIHTAKSTESLNVDRTTFSPYASAYEIAMDSFIAADASNKVAAYQTMVNACMNCHQTVCPGPKVKIKHMYFSEAELASLMAEK
;
A
#
# COMPACT_ATOMS: atom_id res chain seq x y z
N MET A 1 -54.95 0.76 37.50
CA MET A 1 -54.29 -0.32 36.76
C MET A 1 -53.96 0.03 35.27
N GLY A 2 -54.58 1.02 34.66
CA GLY A 2 -54.31 1.39 33.25
C GLY A 2 -53.02 2.18 32.97
N LYS A 3 -52.55 3.02 33.92
CA LYS A 3 -51.37 3.88 33.73
C LYS A 3 -50.04 3.14 33.72
N THR A 4 -49.92 2.06 34.50
CA THR A 4 -48.71 1.24 34.55
C THR A 4 -48.49 0.42 33.28
N TRP A 5 -49.54 -0.04 32.64
CA TRP A 5 -49.45 -0.78 31.36
C TRP A 5 -49.00 0.10 30.20
N ILE A 6 -49.44 1.35 30.15
CA ILE A 6 -49.05 2.31 29.11
C ILE A 6 -47.56 2.63 29.22
N VAL A 7 -47.03 2.81 30.43
CA VAL A 7 -45.60 3.09 30.63
C VAL A 7 -44.74 1.90 30.19
N ILE A 8 -45.15 0.67 30.49
CA ILE A 8 -44.42 -0.54 30.09
C ILE A 8 -44.42 -0.72 28.54
N CYS A 9 -45.53 -0.44 27.88
CA CYS A 9 -45.59 -0.49 26.43
C CYS A 9 -44.72 0.59 25.78
N VAL A 10 -44.70 1.81 26.29
CA VAL A 10 -43.88 2.90 25.72
C VAL A 10 -42.39 2.66 25.91
N THR A 11 -41.96 2.13 27.07
CA THR A 11 -40.56 1.77 27.29
C THR A 11 -40.09 0.61 26.41
N SER A 12 -40.97 -0.37 26.17
CA SER A 12 -40.66 -1.49 25.27
C SER A 12 -40.51 -1.08 23.79
N VAL A 13 -41.31 -0.11 23.33
CA VAL A 13 -41.21 0.43 21.97
C VAL A 13 -39.97 1.28 21.79
N ILE A 14 -39.55 2.05 22.79
CA ILE A 14 -38.33 2.85 22.76
C ILE A 14 -37.08 1.96 22.73
N MET A 15 -37.10 0.81 23.41
CA MET A 15 -35.96 -0.12 23.41
C MET A 15 -35.80 -0.91 22.10
N LEU A 16 -36.85 -1.00 21.27
CA LEU A 16 -36.79 -1.62 19.92
C LEU A 16 -36.24 -0.69 18.84
N MET A 17 -36.20 0.62 19.07
CA MET A 17 -35.73 1.59 18.08
C MET A 17 -34.21 1.83 18.11
N VAL A 18 -33.48 1.27 19.08
CA VAL A 18 -32.04 1.53 19.24
C VAL A 18 -31.17 0.53 18.45
N ASN A 19 -31.77 -0.48 17.78
CA ASN A 19 -31.06 -1.48 17.00
C ASN A 19 -31.05 -1.22 15.49
N THR A 20 -31.32 0.00 15.03
CA THR A 20 -30.91 0.38 13.68
C THR A 20 -29.40 0.61 13.71
N SER A 21 -28.65 -0.47 13.78
CA SER A 21 -27.25 -0.48 13.40
C SER A 21 -27.19 0.04 11.96
N CYS A 22 -26.75 1.28 11.79
CA CYS A 22 -26.27 1.75 10.50
C CYS A 22 -25.16 0.78 10.08
N SER A 23 -25.52 -0.17 9.23
CA SER A 23 -24.55 -0.86 8.41
C SER A 23 -24.01 0.19 7.45
N ASP A 24 -23.06 0.96 7.95
CA ASP A 24 -22.21 1.79 7.13
C ASP A 24 -21.51 0.81 6.19
N LYS A 25 -22.03 0.70 4.97
CA LYS A 25 -21.28 0.12 3.85
C LYS A 25 -20.17 1.13 3.60
N GLY A 26 -19.18 1.12 4.50
CA GLY A 26 -18.03 1.97 4.46
C GLY A 26 -17.51 1.97 3.02
N LYS A 27 -17.44 3.15 2.44
CA LYS A 27 -16.82 3.40 1.14
C LYS A 27 -15.53 2.60 1.13
N ARG A 28 -15.45 1.55 0.30
CA ARG A 28 -14.30 0.65 0.31
C ARG A 28 -13.05 1.50 0.20
N LEU A 29 -12.23 1.51 1.24
CA LEU A 29 -10.96 2.25 1.28
C LEU A 29 -10.03 1.84 0.13
N ASN A 30 -10.27 0.65 -0.43
CA ASN A 30 -9.51 0.06 -1.50
C ASN A 30 -10.42 -0.15 -2.73
N PRO A 31 -10.46 0.80 -3.69
CA PRO A 31 -11.31 0.69 -4.88
C PRO A 31 -10.99 -0.54 -5.74
N ASN A 32 -9.75 -1.03 -5.68
CA ASN A 32 -9.28 -2.21 -6.43
C ASN A 32 -9.54 -3.54 -5.69
N GLY A 33 -10.31 -3.52 -4.60
CA GLY A 33 -10.63 -4.72 -3.82
C GLY A 33 -9.42 -5.37 -3.16
N ASP A 34 -9.51 -6.68 -2.94
CA ASP A 34 -8.51 -7.49 -2.24
C ASP A 34 -8.00 -8.65 -3.10
N SER A 35 -7.80 -8.42 -4.41
CA SER A 35 -7.13 -9.39 -5.27
C SER A 35 -5.69 -9.63 -4.80
N GLU A 36 -5.12 -10.79 -5.15
CA GLU A 36 -3.74 -11.14 -4.80
C GLU A 36 -2.75 -10.04 -5.19
N LEU A 37 -2.88 -9.48 -6.40
CA LEU A 37 -2.02 -8.40 -6.86
C LEU A 37 -2.26 -7.10 -6.07
N ALA A 38 -3.50 -6.77 -5.73
CA ALA A 38 -3.81 -5.57 -4.96
C ALA A 38 -3.28 -5.67 -3.52
N LEU A 39 -3.35 -6.86 -2.91
CA LEU A 39 -2.74 -7.13 -1.59
C LEU A 39 -1.22 -7.02 -1.66
N LEU A 40 -0.59 -7.68 -2.63
CA LEU A 40 0.84 -7.62 -2.84
C LEU A 40 1.35 -6.17 -3.03
N MET A 41 0.65 -5.36 -3.84
CA MET A 41 1.02 -3.94 -4.04
C MET A 41 0.97 -3.13 -2.74
N ARG A 42 0.02 -3.42 -1.85
CA ARG A 42 -0.04 -2.79 -0.52
C ARG A 42 1.12 -3.24 0.38
N GLU A 43 1.42 -4.52 0.40
CA GLU A 43 2.58 -5.06 1.13
C GLU A 43 3.89 -4.47 0.62
N MET A 44 4.06 -4.36 -0.70
CA MET A 44 5.24 -3.74 -1.33
C MET A 44 5.39 -2.26 -0.91
N TYR A 45 4.27 -1.54 -0.85
CA TYR A 45 4.28 -0.14 -0.38
C TYR A 45 4.68 -0.04 1.11
N GLU A 46 4.07 -0.85 1.96
CA GLU A 46 4.34 -0.85 3.40
C GLU A 46 5.78 -1.25 3.70
N ASP A 47 6.29 -2.29 3.03
CA ASP A 47 7.67 -2.75 3.16
C ASP A 47 8.65 -1.67 2.65
N GLY A 48 8.34 -1.01 1.54
CA GLY A 48 9.12 0.10 1.01
C GLY A 48 9.16 1.31 1.94
N MET A 49 8.06 1.66 2.59
CA MET A 49 8.02 2.73 3.60
C MET A 49 8.82 2.36 4.85
N LYS A 50 8.75 1.12 5.31
CA LYS A 50 9.57 0.60 6.41
C LYS A 50 11.06 0.65 6.05
N THR A 51 11.41 0.21 4.85
CA THR A 51 12.77 0.28 4.30
C THR A 51 13.29 1.73 4.30
N LYS A 52 12.48 2.68 3.80
CA LYS A 52 12.81 4.12 3.85
C LYS A 52 13.13 4.57 5.27
N GLN A 53 12.28 4.22 6.23
CA GLN A 53 12.47 4.59 7.62
C GLN A 53 13.72 3.97 8.23
N GLN A 54 14.00 2.70 7.95
CA GLN A 54 15.23 2.03 8.40
C GLN A 54 16.49 2.75 7.89
N MET A 55 16.47 3.18 6.61
CA MET A 55 17.58 3.95 6.03
C MET A 55 17.76 5.33 6.71
N LEU A 56 16.66 6.02 7.02
CA LEU A 56 16.68 7.28 7.76
C LEU A 56 17.22 7.10 9.18
N ASP A 57 16.89 5.98 9.82
CA ASP A 57 17.37 5.59 11.15
C ASP A 57 18.80 5.02 11.12
N ARG A 58 19.49 5.01 9.98
CA ARG A 58 20.83 4.42 9.78
C ARG A 58 20.89 2.92 10.11
N LYS A 59 19.79 2.21 9.96
CA LYS A 59 19.72 0.77 10.11
C LYS A 59 19.89 0.10 8.75
N GLU A 60 20.43 -1.12 8.74
CA GLU A 60 20.43 -1.93 7.52
C GLU A 60 18.98 -2.27 7.15
N PRO A 61 18.56 -1.93 5.92
CA PRO A 61 17.20 -2.19 5.50
C PRO A 61 16.96 -3.68 5.23
N GLU A 62 15.84 -4.18 5.73
CA GLU A 62 15.39 -5.55 5.55
C GLU A 62 14.16 -5.59 4.67
N VAL A 63 14.19 -6.40 3.60
CA VAL A 63 13.07 -6.64 2.68
C VAL A 63 12.35 -7.92 3.07
N HIS A 64 11.06 -7.82 3.38
CA HIS A 64 10.26 -8.96 3.82
C HIS A 64 9.20 -9.37 2.78
N VAL A 65 8.79 -8.45 1.91
CA VAL A 65 7.75 -8.71 0.92
C VAL A 65 8.23 -9.71 -0.15
N LYS A 66 7.34 -10.60 -0.54
CA LYS A 66 7.59 -11.56 -1.63
C LYS A 66 7.37 -10.90 -3.00
N TYR A 67 8.16 -9.88 -3.32
CA TYR A 67 7.99 -9.03 -4.52
C TYR A 67 8.00 -9.81 -5.83
N LYS A 68 8.68 -10.96 -5.92
CA LYS A 68 8.69 -11.81 -7.14
C LYS A 68 7.31 -12.40 -7.47
N ASN A 69 6.40 -12.44 -6.49
CA ASN A 69 5.01 -12.83 -6.74
C ASN A 69 4.27 -11.85 -7.67
N ILE A 70 4.84 -10.68 -7.96
CA ILE A 70 4.29 -9.73 -8.93
C ILE A 70 4.02 -10.37 -10.30
N HIS A 71 4.81 -11.38 -10.69
CA HIS A 71 4.63 -12.06 -11.97
C HIS A 71 3.43 -13.03 -12.00
N THR A 72 3.00 -13.52 -10.85
CA THR A 72 1.99 -14.58 -10.75
C THR A 72 0.70 -14.16 -10.06
N ALA A 73 0.75 -13.13 -9.23
CA ALA A 73 -0.40 -12.64 -8.47
C ALA A 73 -1.56 -12.24 -9.40
N LYS A 74 -2.77 -12.68 -9.05
CA LYS A 74 -3.97 -12.44 -9.84
C LYS A 74 -4.48 -11.03 -9.61
N SER A 75 -4.73 -10.30 -10.70
CA SER A 75 -5.36 -8.98 -10.66
C SER A 75 -6.87 -9.07 -10.39
N THR A 76 -7.48 -7.95 -10.03
CA THR A 76 -8.95 -7.83 -9.97
C THR A 76 -9.51 -7.99 -11.39
N GLU A 77 -10.58 -8.75 -11.57
CA GLU A 77 -11.19 -9.00 -12.90
C GLU A 77 -11.59 -7.71 -13.63
N SER A 78 -12.03 -6.69 -12.89
CA SER A 78 -12.38 -5.39 -13.47
C SER A 78 -11.16 -4.59 -13.99
N LEU A 79 -9.95 -4.97 -13.59
CA LEU A 79 -8.68 -4.36 -14.01
C LEU A 79 -7.96 -5.23 -15.02
N ASN A 80 -8.62 -5.98 -15.86
CA ASN A 80 -8.01 -6.88 -16.85
C ASN A 80 -6.62 -6.38 -17.32
N VAL A 81 -5.63 -6.54 -16.41
CA VAL A 81 -4.27 -6.05 -16.63
C VAL A 81 -3.68 -6.84 -17.78
N ASP A 82 -3.53 -6.20 -18.92
CA ASP A 82 -2.85 -6.81 -20.06
C ASP A 82 -1.43 -7.24 -19.66
N ARG A 83 -1.23 -8.54 -19.63
CA ARG A 83 0.04 -9.15 -19.21
C ARG A 83 1.20 -8.75 -20.13
N THR A 84 0.94 -8.45 -21.40
CA THR A 84 1.98 -8.04 -22.34
C THR A 84 2.53 -6.66 -22.00
N THR A 85 1.65 -5.75 -21.57
CA THR A 85 2.02 -4.41 -21.08
C THR A 85 2.58 -4.46 -19.67
N PHE A 86 2.02 -5.30 -18.78
CA PHE A 86 2.40 -5.38 -17.38
C PHE A 86 3.78 -6.03 -17.17
N SER A 87 4.07 -7.13 -17.88
CA SER A 87 5.27 -7.96 -17.62
C SER A 87 6.60 -7.19 -17.72
N PRO A 88 6.84 -6.29 -18.68
CA PRO A 88 8.07 -5.50 -18.72
C PRO A 88 8.27 -4.63 -17.46
N TYR A 89 7.19 -4.03 -16.94
CA TYR A 89 7.25 -3.22 -15.72
C TYR A 89 7.48 -4.07 -14.47
N ALA A 90 6.85 -5.25 -14.39
CA ALA A 90 7.09 -6.19 -13.30
C ALA A 90 8.55 -6.64 -13.28
N SER A 91 9.14 -6.96 -14.44
CA SER A 91 10.54 -7.33 -14.55
C SER A 91 11.47 -6.17 -14.21
N ALA A 92 11.16 -4.95 -14.66
CA ALA A 92 11.95 -3.77 -14.31
C ALA A 92 11.95 -3.50 -12.80
N TYR A 93 10.80 -3.70 -12.13
CA TYR A 93 10.72 -3.59 -10.68
C TYR A 93 11.54 -4.70 -9.98
N GLU A 94 11.43 -5.95 -10.42
CA GLU A 94 12.21 -7.06 -9.84
C GLU A 94 13.71 -6.79 -9.94
N ILE A 95 14.21 -6.38 -11.12
CA ILE A 95 15.62 -6.03 -11.32
C ILE A 95 16.05 -4.88 -10.39
N ALA A 96 15.23 -3.86 -10.24
CA ALA A 96 15.53 -2.73 -9.38
C ALA A 96 15.55 -3.14 -7.89
N MET A 97 14.66 -4.03 -7.47
CA MET A 97 14.62 -4.57 -6.11
C MET A 97 15.82 -5.49 -5.83
N ASP A 98 16.16 -6.40 -6.75
CA ASP A 98 17.35 -7.24 -6.63
C ASP A 98 18.62 -6.38 -6.55
N SER A 99 18.69 -5.30 -7.33
CA SER A 99 19.79 -4.34 -7.29
C SER A 99 19.85 -3.58 -5.95
N PHE A 100 18.70 -3.19 -5.40
CA PHE A 100 18.62 -2.56 -4.09
C PHE A 100 19.11 -3.51 -2.98
N ILE A 101 18.69 -4.76 -2.99
CA ILE A 101 19.11 -5.76 -2.00
C ILE A 101 20.64 -5.96 -2.07
N ALA A 102 21.19 -6.05 -3.27
CA ALA A 102 22.62 -6.29 -3.50
C ALA A 102 23.50 -5.03 -3.30
N ALA A 103 22.92 -3.83 -3.23
CA ALA A 103 23.68 -2.59 -3.14
C ALA A 103 24.43 -2.48 -1.82
N ASP A 104 25.67 -1.99 -1.88
CA ASP A 104 26.44 -1.59 -0.71
C ASP A 104 25.91 -0.27 -0.11
N ALA A 105 26.41 0.11 1.08
CA ALA A 105 25.99 1.30 1.78
C ALA A 105 26.17 2.60 0.96
N SER A 106 27.18 2.65 0.07
CA SER A 106 27.46 3.84 -0.75
C SER A 106 26.43 4.06 -1.85
N ASN A 107 25.84 2.99 -2.33
CA ASN A 107 24.89 2.97 -3.45
C ASN A 107 23.45 2.72 -2.99
N LYS A 108 23.21 2.36 -1.72
CA LYS A 108 21.92 1.94 -1.18
C LYS A 108 20.80 2.98 -1.43
N VAL A 109 21.10 4.27 -1.20
CA VAL A 109 20.12 5.35 -1.41
C VAL A 109 19.72 5.46 -2.89
N ALA A 110 20.69 5.43 -3.80
CA ALA A 110 20.43 5.51 -5.23
C ALA A 110 19.65 4.28 -5.74
N ALA A 111 20.01 3.10 -5.25
CA ALA A 111 19.31 1.86 -5.60
C ALA A 111 17.87 1.86 -5.08
N TYR A 112 17.62 2.33 -3.85
CA TYR A 112 16.27 2.51 -3.32
C TYR A 112 15.45 3.46 -4.20
N GLN A 113 16.00 4.62 -4.58
CA GLN A 113 15.28 5.55 -5.46
C GLN A 113 14.99 4.95 -6.83
N THR A 114 15.89 4.12 -7.36
CA THR A 114 15.66 3.38 -8.62
C THR A 114 14.50 2.41 -8.49
N MET A 115 14.38 1.70 -7.38
CA MET A 115 13.25 0.82 -7.10
C MET A 115 11.93 1.61 -7.01
N VAL A 116 11.91 2.76 -6.32
CA VAL A 116 10.72 3.63 -6.25
C VAL A 116 10.35 4.18 -7.64
N ASN A 117 11.34 4.53 -8.46
CA ASN A 117 11.11 4.95 -9.85
C ASN A 117 10.46 3.84 -10.68
N ALA A 118 10.86 2.58 -10.50
CA ALA A 118 10.22 1.45 -11.19
C ALA A 118 8.74 1.32 -10.79
N CYS A 119 8.39 1.50 -9.51
CA CYS A 119 7.00 1.58 -9.05
C CYS A 119 6.24 2.72 -9.75
N MET A 120 6.82 3.91 -9.76
CA MET A 120 6.18 5.09 -10.36
C MET A 120 5.96 4.94 -11.86
N ASN A 121 6.95 4.42 -12.60
CA ASN A 121 6.87 4.24 -14.04
C ASN A 121 5.74 3.26 -14.42
N CYS A 122 5.64 2.14 -13.71
CA CYS A 122 4.54 1.21 -13.91
C CYS A 122 3.18 1.90 -13.63
N HIS A 123 3.08 2.58 -12.50
CA HIS A 123 1.84 3.24 -12.09
C HIS A 123 1.48 4.49 -12.89
N GLN A 124 2.37 5.03 -13.69
CA GLN A 124 2.03 6.07 -14.67
C GLN A 124 1.29 5.51 -15.88
N THR A 125 1.56 4.27 -16.25
CA THR A 125 1.08 3.65 -17.49
C THR A 125 -0.05 2.66 -17.25
N VAL A 126 0.12 1.74 -16.29
CA VAL A 126 -0.78 0.59 -16.12
C VAL A 126 -1.90 0.87 -15.12
N CYS A 127 -1.60 1.50 -13.96
CA CYS A 127 -2.57 1.68 -12.88
C CYS A 127 -2.34 3.01 -12.13
N PRO A 128 -2.81 4.15 -12.61
CA PRO A 128 -2.43 5.48 -12.11
C PRO A 128 -2.92 5.83 -10.71
N GLY A 129 -3.88 5.10 -10.12
CA GLY A 129 -4.48 5.42 -8.82
C GLY A 129 -3.49 5.60 -7.67
N PRO A 130 -2.55 4.68 -7.42
CA PRO A 130 -1.64 4.74 -6.26
C PRO A 130 -0.51 5.78 -6.34
N LYS A 131 -0.35 6.52 -7.42
CA LYS A 131 0.78 7.47 -7.61
C LYS A 131 1.01 8.43 -6.44
N VAL A 132 -0.06 8.89 -5.80
CA VAL A 132 0.05 9.80 -4.65
C VAL A 132 0.74 9.10 -3.47
N LYS A 133 0.41 7.83 -3.21
CA LYS A 133 1.09 7.04 -2.18
C LYS A 133 2.56 6.80 -2.52
N ILE A 134 2.85 6.41 -3.76
CA ILE A 134 4.23 6.14 -4.21
C ILE A 134 5.12 7.37 -4.03
N LYS A 135 4.59 8.59 -4.21
CA LYS A 135 5.34 9.82 -3.97
C LYS A 135 5.90 9.93 -2.54
N HIS A 136 5.23 9.37 -1.54
CA HIS A 136 5.72 9.36 -0.16
C HIS A 136 6.94 8.44 0.06
N MET A 137 7.17 7.50 -0.85
CA MET A 137 8.34 6.63 -0.79
C MET A 137 9.63 7.36 -1.17
N TYR A 138 9.57 8.42 -1.98
CA TYR A 138 10.77 9.21 -2.29
C TYR A 138 11.31 9.90 -1.04
N PHE A 139 12.62 10.04 -0.98
CA PHE A 139 13.23 10.92 0.00
C PHE A 139 12.98 12.39 -0.38
N SER A 140 12.66 13.23 0.60
CA SER A 140 12.68 14.67 0.45
C SER A 140 14.14 15.19 0.33
N GLU A 141 14.29 16.42 -0.11
CA GLU A 141 15.63 17.05 -0.18
C GLU A 141 16.33 17.07 1.18
N ALA A 142 15.60 17.37 2.26
CA ALA A 142 16.14 17.38 3.61
C ALA A 142 16.57 15.98 4.07
N GLU A 143 15.77 14.93 3.78
CA GLU A 143 16.12 13.54 4.09
C GLU A 143 17.37 13.10 3.30
N LEU A 144 17.47 13.46 2.01
CA LEU A 144 18.65 13.17 1.19
C LEU A 144 19.91 13.89 1.73
N ALA A 145 19.78 15.17 2.06
CA ALA A 145 20.89 15.93 2.65
C ALA A 145 21.37 15.29 3.96
N SER A 146 20.45 14.87 4.81
CA SER A 146 20.78 14.13 6.04
C SER A 146 21.51 12.82 5.74
N LEU A 147 21.02 12.02 4.78
CA LEU A 147 21.64 10.74 4.42
C LEU A 147 23.04 10.89 3.82
N MET A 148 23.36 12.04 3.20
CA MET A 148 24.66 12.33 2.55
C MET A 148 25.65 13.05 3.45
N ALA A 149 25.21 13.73 4.51
CA ALA A 149 26.05 14.60 5.34
C ALA A 149 27.11 13.86 6.20
N GLU A 150 27.01 12.54 6.32
CA GLU A 150 27.88 11.72 7.17
C GLU A 150 28.69 10.66 6.39
N LYS A 151 29.13 10.98 5.19
CA LYS A 151 30.09 10.14 4.43
C LYS A 151 31.53 10.49 4.71
#